data_49496d58ca71621e85cd2fe7cfb16d2b
#
_entry.id   49496d58ca71621e85cd2fe7cfb16d2b
#
_cell.length_a   1.000
_cell.length_b   1.000
_cell.length_c   1.000
_cell.angle_alpha   90.00
_cell.angle_beta   90.00
_cell.angle_gamma   90.00
#
_symmetry.space_group_name_H-M   'P 1'
#
loop_
_entity.id
_entity.type
_entity.pdbx_description
1 polymer ?
#
loop_
_entity_poly.entity_id
_entity_poly.type
_entity_poly.pdbx_seq_one_letter_code
_entity_poly.pdbx_strand_id
1 'polypeptide(L)'
;MAQEAPGIGHNNGPSMDFGHRLRTHQWRRAQKEMMPNTIPLMVVRMRVRRAAELGMDYKTYATARQAAGRDILGLLISSNALRIIGGDAARPRDRAQALAAVRNAGRLALVHRPHHPDRVHDANPVLDAAALAPDITTSWSDMRDRVAGFVRDRGLIGDQVVVIGDTVLEAEWAPAMRAASYLSAERYFLAQG
;
A
#
# COMPACT_ATOMS: atom_id res chain seq x y z
N MET A 1 55.88 -41.27 -2.56
CA MET A 1 54.67 -40.70 -2.01
C MET A 1 54.91 -39.21 -1.81
N ALA A 2 54.37 -38.39 -2.69
CA ALA A 2 54.50 -36.96 -2.60
C ALA A 2 53.42 -36.43 -1.62
N GLN A 3 53.84 -35.78 -0.54
CA GLN A 3 52.99 -35.08 0.38
C GLN A 3 52.56 -33.78 -0.31
N GLU A 4 51.24 -33.67 -0.63
CA GLU A 4 50.70 -32.40 -1.08
C GLU A 4 50.79 -31.37 0.05
N ALA A 5 51.48 -30.29 -0.22
CA ALA A 5 51.56 -29.15 0.69
C ALA A 5 50.15 -28.50 0.83
N PRO A 6 49.74 -28.14 2.04
CA PRO A 6 48.47 -27.46 2.24
C PRO A 6 48.45 -26.12 1.48
N GLY A 7 47.41 -25.89 0.66
CA GLY A 7 47.25 -24.67 -0.11
C GLY A 7 47.27 -23.43 0.78
N ILE A 8 48.16 -22.51 0.43
CA ILE A 8 48.39 -21.26 1.14
C ILE A 8 47.28 -20.28 0.75
N GLY A 9 46.50 -19.81 1.72
CA GLY A 9 45.59 -18.69 1.50
C GLY A 9 46.35 -17.41 1.09
N HIS A 10 45.67 -16.46 0.48
CA HIS A 10 46.21 -15.27 -0.18
C HIS A 10 47.14 -14.39 0.71
N ASN A 11 47.20 -14.66 2.02
CA ASN A 11 48.02 -13.93 2.97
C ASN A 11 48.84 -14.86 3.91
N ASN A 12 49.21 -16.03 3.44
CA ASN A 12 50.06 -16.99 4.17
C ASN A 12 49.48 -17.45 5.55
N GLY A 13 48.16 -17.23 5.80
CA GLY A 13 47.47 -17.68 6.99
C GLY A 13 46.91 -19.08 6.84
N PRO A 14 46.53 -19.74 7.95
CA PRO A 14 45.88 -21.04 7.92
C PRO A 14 44.55 -20.97 7.14
N SER A 15 44.22 -22.04 6.39
CA SER A 15 42.99 -22.17 5.62
C SER A 15 41.79 -21.81 6.47
N MET A 16 40.96 -20.83 6.00
CA MET A 16 39.75 -20.38 6.69
C MET A 16 38.56 -21.36 6.57
N ASP A 17 38.75 -22.47 5.85
CA ASP A 17 37.68 -23.45 5.59
C ASP A 17 37.36 -24.29 6.82
N PHE A 18 38.34 -24.51 7.69
CA PHE A 18 38.09 -25.24 8.94
C PHE A 18 37.19 -24.42 9.89
N GLY A 19 36.03 -24.97 10.22
CA GLY A 19 35.04 -24.30 11.07
C GLY A 19 34.18 -23.21 10.38
N HIS A 20 34.26 -23.06 9.06
CA HIS A 20 33.44 -22.10 8.32
C HIS A 20 31.93 -22.27 8.63
N ARG A 21 31.39 -23.50 8.64
CA ARG A 21 30.01 -23.79 8.98
C ARG A 21 29.65 -23.35 10.40
N LEU A 22 30.54 -23.59 11.36
CA LEU A 22 30.33 -23.19 12.75
C LEU A 22 30.33 -21.66 12.90
N ARG A 23 31.31 -20.99 12.28
CA ARG A 23 31.38 -19.51 12.27
C ARG A 23 30.17 -18.90 11.57
N THR A 24 29.73 -19.46 10.45
CA THR A 24 28.53 -18.98 9.74
C THR A 24 27.28 -19.18 10.58
N HIS A 25 27.17 -20.29 11.31
CA HIS A 25 26.05 -20.54 12.21
C HIS A 25 26.07 -19.58 13.41
N GLN A 26 27.23 -19.39 14.02
CA GLN A 26 27.41 -18.45 15.14
C GLN A 26 27.13 -17.00 14.71
N TRP A 27 27.63 -16.61 13.52
CA TRP A 27 27.36 -15.29 12.95
C TRP A 27 25.88 -15.06 12.69
N ARG A 28 25.18 -16.01 12.06
CA ARG A 28 23.73 -15.94 11.85
C ARG A 28 22.95 -15.87 13.15
N ARG A 29 23.37 -16.60 14.17
CA ARG A 29 22.77 -16.56 15.49
C ARG A 29 23.00 -15.21 16.17
N ALA A 30 24.22 -14.72 16.19
CA ALA A 30 24.56 -13.40 16.73
C ALA A 30 23.82 -12.28 16.00
N GLN A 31 23.74 -12.34 14.66
CA GLN A 31 22.96 -11.39 13.86
C GLN A 31 21.47 -11.45 14.20
N LYS A 32 20.91 -12.63 14.42
CA LYS A 32 19.51 -12.79 14.84
C LYS A 32 19.25 -12.28 16.26
N GLU A 33 20.22 -12.40 17.15
CA GLU A 33 20.17 -11.89 18.53
C GLU A 33 20.37 -10.37 18.59
N MET A 34 21.24 -9.81 17.75
CA MET A 34 21.52 -8.36 17.68
C MET A 34 20.44 -7.59 16.90
N MET A 35 19.73 -8.24 16.00
CA MET A 35 18.63 -7.66 15.22
C MET A 35 17.35 -8.45 15.51
N PRO A 36 16.72 -8.27 16.68
CA PRO A 36 15.43 -8.90 16.94
C PRO A 36 14.41 -8.35 15.94
N ASN A 37 14.12 -9.13 14.90
CA ASN A 37 13.09 -8.83 13.90
C ASN A 37 11.67 -8.94 14.50
N THR A 38 11.58 -8.94 15.82
CA THR A 38 10.35 -9.04 16.58
C THR A 38 9.81 -7.66 16.88
N ILE A 39 8.86 -7.25 16.06
CA ILE A 39 8.04 -6.07 16.38
C ILE A 39 7.38 -6.34 17.75
N PRO A 40 7.50 -5.42 18.74
CA PRO A 40 6.85 -5.60 20.04
C PRO A 40 5.35 -5.90 19.89
N LEU A 41 4.84 -6.85 20.68
CA LEU A 41 3.44 -7.28 20.61
C LEU A 41 2.45 -6.11 20.70
N MET A 42 2.76 -5.11 21.49
CA MET A 42 1.96 -3.88 21.59
C MET A 42 1.83 -3.18 20.24
N VAL A 43 2.94 -3.06 19.50
CA VAL A 43 2.95 -2.44 18.15
C VAL A 43 2.16 -3.27 17.16
N VAL A 44 2.26 -4.62 17.24
CA VAL A 44 1.45 -5.50 16.40
C VAL A 44 -0.04 -5.29 16.68
N ARG A 45 -0.45 -5.24 17.94
CA ARG A 45 -1.85 -4.99 18.33
C ARG A 45 -2.36 -3.64 17.83
N MET A 46 -1.55 -2.58 17.94
CA MET A 46 -1.89 -1.25 17.39
C MET A 46 -2.07 -1.31 15.88
N ARG A 47 -1.18 -2.00 15.16
CA ARG A 47 -1.26 -2.14 13.70
C ARG A 47 -2.46 -2.97 13.26
N VAL A 48 -2.80 -4.04 13.98
CA VAL A 48 -4.02 -4.84 13.72
C VAL A 48 -5.26 -3.98 13.88
N ARG A 49 -5.34 -3.21 14.97
CA ARG A 49 -6.45 -2.27 15.17
C ARG A 49 -6.52 -1.24 14.05
N ARG A 50 -5.36 -0.68 13.65
CA ARG A 50 -5.31 0.30 12.57
C ARG A 50 -5.74 -0.27 11.23
N ALA A 51 -5.33 -1.50 10.90
CA ALA A 51 -5.80 -2.20 9.71
C ALA A 51 -7.32 -2.35 9.69
N ALA A 52 -7.91 -2.74 10.82
CA ALA A 52 -9.37 -2.86 10.96
C ALA A 52 -10.08 -1.50 10.80
N GLU A 53 -9.52 -0.40 11.33
CA GLU A 53 -10.04 0.97 11.13
C GLU A 53 -10.05 1.38 9.65
N LEU A 54 -9.12 0.88 8.86
CA LEU A 54 -9.02 1.13 7.41
C LEU A 54 -9.82 0.14 6.56
N GLY A 55 -10.48 -0.85 7.19
CA GLY A 55 -11.17 -1.91 6.47
C GLY A 55 -10.23 -2.86 5.72
N MET A 56 -9.00 -3.07 6.21
CA MET A 56 -7.99 -3.91 5.58
C MET A 56 -7.60 -5.08 6.47
N ASP A 57 -7.19 -6.20 5.86
CA ASP A 57 -6.50 -7.24 6.59
C ASP A 57 -5.11 -6.74 7.05
N TYR A 58 -4.61 -7.32 8.15
CA TYR A 58 -3.32 -6.92 8.74
C TYR A 58 -2.15 -7.06 7.76
N LYS A 59 -2.13 -8.13 6.95
CA LYS A 59 -1.05 -8.39 6.00
C LYS A 59 -0.97 -7.30 4.93
N THR A 60 -2.11 -6.93 4.37
CA THR A 60 -2.23 -5.86 3.36
C THR A 60 -1.78 -4.51 3.95
N TYR A 61 -2.29 -4.15 5.13
CA TYR A 61 -1.87 -2.92 5.81
C TYR A 61 -0.38 -2.92 6.15
N ALA A 62 0.16 -4.03 6.69
CA ALA A 62 1.57 -4.12 7.05
C ALA A 62 2.48 -3.95 5.83
N THR A 63 2.12 -4.55 4.68
CA THR A 63 2.86 -4.42 3.43
C THR A 63 2.83 -2.97 2.92
N ALA A 64 1.67 -2.34 2.88
CA ALA A 64 1.54 -0.93 2.46
C ALA A 64 2.34 -0.01 3.37
N ARG A 65 2.23 -0.17 4.69
CA ARG A 65 2.99 0.60 5.67
C ARG A 65 4.50 0.39 5.56
N GLN A 66 4.95 -0.83 5.29
CA GLN A 66 6.38 -1.13 5.13
C GLN A 66 6.95 -0.48 3.87
N ALA A 67 6.21 -0.51 2.78
CA ALA A 67 6.61 0.13 1.52
C ALA A 67 6.66 1.66 1.66
N ALA A 68 5.67 2.25 2.33
CA ALA A 68 5.54 3.70 2.51
C ALA A 68 6.44 4.27 3.61
N GLY A 69 6.81 3.47 4.61
CA GLY A 69 7.51 3.94 5.81
C GLY A 69 6.66 4.80 6.75
N ARG A 70 5.38 5.02 6.42
CA ARG A 70 4.42 5.89 7.14
C ARG A 70 3.09 5.20 7.38
N ASP A 71 2.25 5.79 8.22
CA ASP A 71 0.88 5.31 8.43
C ASP A 71 -0.03 5.72 7.26
N ILE A 72 -1.04 4.91 7.00
CA ILE A 72 -2.05 5.18 5.97
C ILE A 72 -3.11 6.11 6.56
N LEU A 73 -3.30 7.26 5.94
CA LEU A 73 -4.23 8.30 6.38
C LEU A 73 -5.34 8.59 5.35
N GLY A 74 -5.29 7.95 4.18
CA GLY A 74 -6.29 8.14 3.16
C GLY A 74 -6.48 6.94 2.24
N LEU A 75 -7.67 6.84 1.70
CA LEU A 75 -8.06 5.92 0.63
C LEU A 75 -8.44 6.76 -0.58
N LEU A 76 -7.83 6.50 -1.73
CA LEU A 76 -8.19 7.08 -3.02
C LEU A 76 -8.88 6.02 -3.85
N ILE A 77 -10.17 6.18 -4.09
CA ILE A 77 -11.05 5.14 -4.62
C ILE A 77 -11.56 5.57 -5.99
N SER A 78 -11.50 4.71 -6.98
CA SER A 78 -12.10 5.00 -8.28
C SER A 78 -13.62 4.83 -8.26
N SER A 79 -14.33 5.54 -9.14
CA SER A 79 -15.78 5.33 -9.33
C SER A 79 -16.10 3.91 -9.82
N ASN A 80 -15.19 3.26 -10.55
CA ASN A 80 -15.32 1.87 -10.97
C ASN A 80 -15.25 0.94 -9.76
N ALA A 81 -14.27 1.14 -8.87
CA ALA A 81 -14.15 0.40 -7.61
C ALA A 81 -15.37 0.59 -6.71
N LEU A 82 -16.00 1.75 -6.75
CA LEU A 82 -17.26 2.03 -6.06
C LEU A 82 -18.48 1.43 -6.77
N ARG A 83 -18.30 0.87 -7.97
CA ARG A 83 -19.40 0.39 -8.82
C ARG A 83 -20.47 1.45 -9.12
N ILE A 84 -20.02 2.68 -9.30
CA ILE A 84 -20.85 3.78 -9.81
C ILE A 84 -20.84 3.65 -11.34
N ILE A 85 -21.86 2.96 -11.88
CA ILE A 85 -21.94 2.58 -13.29
C ILE A 85 -23.30 3.02 -13.85
N GLY A 86 -23.31 3.49 -15.09
CA GLY A 86 -24.55 3.90 -15.76
C GLY A 86 -25.02 5.30 -15.37
N GLY A 87 -26.32 5.53 -15.26
CA GLY A 87 -26.90 6.85 -14.98
C GLY A 87 -27.01 7.20 -13.50
N ASP A 88 -26.75 6.27 -12.60
CA ASP A 88 -26.87 6.47 -11.16
C ASP A 88 -25.51 6.90 -10.56
N ALA A 89 -25.52 7.99 -9.82
CA ALA A 89 -24.35 8.49 -9.11
C ALA A 89 -24.14 7.82 -7.73
N ALA A 90 -25.12 7.03 -7.27
CA ALA A 90 -25.08 6.35 -6.00
C ALA A 90 -24.34 5.00 -6.10
N ARG A 91 -23.54 4.69 -5.09
CA ARG A 91 -22.88 3.40 -4.98
C ARG A 91 -23.80 2.31 -4.40
N PRO A 92 -23.52 1.02 -4.63
CA PRO A 92 -24.20 -0.09 -3.96
C PRO A 92 -24.08 -0.03 -2.42
N ARG A 93 -25.07 -0.58 -1.71
CA ARG A 93 -25.16 -0.52 -0.25
C ARG A 93 -24.00 -1.17 0.48
N ASP A 94 -23.48 -2.30 -0.04
CA ASP A 94 -22.32 -3.00 0.47
C ASP A 94 -21.08 -2.11 0.49
N ARG A 95 -20.82 -1.41 -0.63
CA ARG A 95 -19.72 -0.44 -0.73
C ARG A 95 -19.90 0.76 0.22
N ALA A 96 -21.17 1.18 0.38
CA ALA A 96 -21.54 2.23 1.32
C ALA A 96 -21.18 1.86 2.76
N GLN A 97 -21.56 0.67 3.20
CA GLN A 97 -21.32 0.18 4.55
C GLN A 97 -19.83 0.00 4.82
N ALA A 98 -19.11 -0.60 3.86
CA ALA A 98 -17.66 -0.77 3.95
C ALA A 98 -16.92 0.56 4.17
N LEU A 99 -17.27 1.59 3.39
CA LEU A 99 -16.64 2.91 3.55
C LEU A 99 -17.11 3.65 4.81
N ALA A 100 -18.33 3.46 5.26
CA ALA A 100 -18.80 4.03 6.51
C ALA A 100 -18.11 3.45 7.75
N ALA A 101 -17.59 2.23 7.65
CA ALA A 101 -16.81 1.59 8.70
C ALA A 101 -15.38 2.13 8.82
N VAL A 102 -14.84 2.76 7.76
CA VAL A 102 -13.51 3.36 7.76
C VAL A 102 -13.44 4.51 8.76
N ARG A 103 -12.42 4.50 9.60
CA ARG A 103 -12.18 5.51 10.65
C ARG A 103 -10.80 6.12 10.55
N ASN A 104 -10.70 7.39 10.93
CA ASN A 104 -9.44 8.13 11.01
C ASN A 104 -8.65 8.12 9.69
N ALA A 105 -9.33 8.11 8.55
CA ALA A 105 -8.72 8.19 7.22
C ALA A 105 -9.64 8.91 6.25
N GLY A 106 -9.06 9.74 5.38
CA GLY A 106 -9.78 10.41 4.31
C GLY A 106 -10.27 9.41 3.25
N ARG A 107 -11.50 9.59 2.78
CA ARG A 107 -12.15 8.78 1.74
C ARG A 107 -12.35 9.65 0.50
N LEU A 108 -11.37 9.59 -0.37
CA LEU A 108 -11.30 10.41 -1.57
C LEU A 108 -11.76 9.60 -2.79
N ALA A 109 -12.48 10.21 -3.70
CA ALA A 109 -12.92 9.54 -4.92
C ALA A 109 -12.37 10.22 -6.18
N LEU A 110 -11.92 9.41 -7.14
CA LEU A 110 -11.68 9.84 -8.51
C LEU A 110 -12.79 9.27 -9.41
N VAL A 111 -13.49 10.19 -10.05
CA VAL A 111 -14.73 9.92 -10.77
C VAL A 111 -14.49 9.92 -12.26
N HIS A 112 -14.74 8.79 -12.91
CA HIS A 112 -14.67 8.67 -14.36
C HIS A 112 -15.90 9.30 -15.04
N ARG A 113 -15.69 9.88 -16.21
CA ARG A 113 -16.78 10.28 -17.10
C ARG A 113 -17.65 9.07 -17.48
N PRO A 114 -18.94 9.25 -17.68
CA PRO A 114 -19.69 10.50 -17.80
C PRO A 114 -20.14 11.12 -16.47
N HIS A 115 -19.81 10.52 -15.32
CA HIS A 115 -20.23 11.05 -14.02
C HIS A 115 -19.53 12.36 -13.68
N HIS A 116 -20.24 13.24 -12.98
CA HIS A 116 -19.68 14.50 -12.48
C HIS A 116 -19.27 14.32 -10.99
N PRO A 117 -18.06 14.76 -10.60
CA PRO A 117 -17.56 14.58 -9.21
C PRO A 117 -18.53 15.10 -8.14
N ASP A 118 -19.10 16.31 -8.34
CA ASP A 118 -20.03 16.91 -7.36
C ASP A 118 -21.26 16.05 -7.17
N ARG A 119 -21.87 15.55 -8.26
CA ARG A 119 -23.03 14.66 -8.16
C ARG A 119 -22.72 13.35 -7.44
N VAL A 120 -21.53 12.79 -7.69
CA VAL A 120 -21.08 11.58 -6.98
C VAL A 120 -20.84 11.89 -5.51
N HIS A 121 -20.24 12.99 -5.17
CA HIS A 121 -20.02 13.42 -3.79
C HIS A 121 -21.37 13.64 -3.05
N ASP A 122 -22.29 14.38 -3.65
CA ASP A 122 -23.61 14.67 -3.07
C ASP A 122 -24.43 13.40 -2.82
N ALA A 123 -24.40 12.45 -3.78
CA ALA A 123 -25.06 11.16 -3.65
C ALA A 123 -24.37 10.19 -2.66
N ASN A 124 -23.15 10.51 -2.24
CA ASN A 124 -22.34 9.64 -1.39
C ASN A 124 -21.68 10.40 -0.23
N PRO A 125 -22.43 10.82 0.79
CA PRO A 125 -21.94 11.67 1.87
C PRO A 125 -20.85 11.02 2.76
N VAL A 126 -20.56 9.75 2.55
CA VAL A 126 -19.43 9.06 3.20
C VAL A 126 -18.08 9.44 2.58
N LEU A 127 -18.06 9.97 1.37
CA LEU A 127 -16.85 10.48 0.73
C LEU A 127 -16.53 11.87 1.27
N ASP A 128 -15.28 12.10 1.57
CA ASP A 128 -14.83 13.40 2.09
C ASP A 128 -14.54 14.39 0.94
N ALA A 129 -14.25 13.88 -0.25
CA ALA A 129 -14.11 14.67 -1.48
C ALA A 129 -14.15 13.79 -2.74
N ALA A 130 -14.50 14.41 -3.86
CA ALA A 130 -14.43 13.79 -5.18
C ALA A 130 -13.76 14.73 -6.20
N ALA A 131 -13.04 14.17 -7.17
CA ALA A 131 -12.47 14.90 -8.30
C ALA A 131 -12.58 14.08 -9.59
N LEU A 132 -12.38 14.73 -10.73
CA LEU A 132 -12.40 14.06 -12.03
C LEU A 132 -11.18 13.16 -12.18
N ALA A 133 -11.43 11.89 -12.51
CA ALA A 133 -10.38 10.93 -12.81
C ALA A 133 -9.62 11.32 -14.09
N PRO A 134 -8.30 11.06 -14.16
CA PRO A 134 -7.59 11.07 -15.43
C PRO A 134 -8.19 10.05 -16.39
N ASP A 135 -8.26 10.39 -17.66
CA ASP A 135 -8.70 9.49 -18.72
C ASP A 135 -7.51 8.91 -19.51
N ILE A 136 -7.81 8.02 -20.45
CA ILE A 136 -6.79 7.33 -21.26
C ILE A 136 -5.96 8.28 -22.13
N THR A 137 -6.44 9.48 -22.41
CA THR A 137 -5.76 10.49 -23.21
C THR A 137 -4.88 11.43 -22.36
N THR A 138 -5.01 11.35 -21.04
CA THR A 138 -4.25 12.17 -20.10
C THR A 138 -2.77 11.77 -20.12
N SER A 139 -1.87 12.73 -20.31
CA SER A 139 -0.44 12.46 -20.25
C SER A 139 -0.01 12.00 -18.85
N TRP A 140 1.11 11.27 -18.75
CA TRP A 140 1.65 10.84 -17.46
C TRP A 140 1.92 12.02 -16.50
N SER A 141 2.47 13.13 -17.01
CA SER A 141 2.71 14.32 -16.20
C SER A 141 1.42 14.93 -15.67
N ASP A 142 0.41 15.08 -16.53
CA ASP A 142 -0.88 15.64 -16.13
C ASP A 142 -1.63 14.72 -15.18
N MET A 143 -1.56 13.41 -15.39
CA MET A 143 -2.11 12.42 -14.46
C MET A 143 -1.47 12.55 -13.08
N ARG A 144 -0.13 12.56 -13.03
CA ARG A 144 0.63 12.74 -11.79
C ARG A 144 0.23 14.03 -11.08
N ASP A 145 0.25 15.14 -11.77
CA ASP A 145 0.01 16.46 -11.17
C ASP A 145 -1.44 16.59 -10.69
N ARG A 146 -2.39 16.05 -11.43
CA ARG A 146 -3.82 16.02 -11.09
C ARG A 146 -4.10 15.16 -9.88
N VAL A 147 -3.61 13.90 -9.88
CA VAL A 147 -3.87 12.95 -8.78
C VAL A 147 -3.13 13.37 -7.51
N ALA A 148 -1.85 13.70 -7.61
CA ALA A 148 -1.07 14.16 -6.47
C ALA A 148 -1.55 15.53 -5.95
N GLY A 149 -1.98 16.43 -6.82
CA GLY A 149 -2.58 17.71 -6.46
C GLY A 149 -3.84 17.52 -5.62
N PHE A 150 -4.79 16.70 -6.11
CA PHE A 150 -6.03 16.42 -5.41
C PHE A 150 -5.81 15.87 -3.99
N VAL A 151 -4.87 14.94 -3.83
CA VAL A 151 -4.51 14.36 -2.52
C VAL A 151 -3.87 15.41 -1.61
N ARG A 152 -2.96 16.22 -2.15
CA ARG A 152 -2.27 17.29 -1.41
C ARG A 152 -3.22 18.39 -0.93
N ASP A 153 -4.21 18.76 -1.73
CA ASP A 153 -5.24 19.75 -1.37
C ASP A 153 -6.09 19.30 -0.17
N ARG A 154 -6.04 18.01 0.16
CA ARG A 154 -6.68 17.43 1.36
C ARG A 154 -5.70 17.21 2.53
N GLY A 155 -4.51 17.80 2.44
CA GLY A 155 -3.49 17.71 3.49
C GLY A 155 -2.79 16.34 3.58
N LEU A 156 -2.92 15.51 2.54
CA LEU A 156 -2.31 14.19 2.46
C LEU A 156 -1.13 14.20 1.49
N ILE A 157 -0.21 13.25 1.67
CA ILE A 157 0.87 12.97 0.74
C ILE A 157 0.72 11.54 0.21
N GLY A 158 1.27 11.27 -0.99
CA GLY A 158 1.07 10.01 -1.68
C GLY A 158 1.36 8.77 -0.83
N ASP A 159 2.48 8.75 -0.11
CA ASP A 159 2.91 7.63 0.73
C ASP A 159 2.01 7.37 1.97
N GLN A 160 1.02 8.24 2.22
CA GLN A 160 -0.01 8.05 3.25
C GLN A 160 -1.34 7.55 2.67
N VAL A 161 -1.42 7.32 1.36
CA VAL A 161 -2.66 6.98 0.66
C VAL A 161 -2.55 5.63 -0.01
N VAL A 162 -3.60 4.82 0.13
CA VAL A 162 -3.79 3.58 -0.65
C VAL A 162 -4.78 3.85 -1.77
N VAL A 163 -4.40 3.48 -2.99
CA VAL A 163 -5.26 3.56 -4.17
C VAL A 163 -6.09 2.29 -4.26
N ILE A 164 -7.41 2.43 -4.45
CA ILE A 164 -8.35 1.33 -4.65
C ILE A 164 -9.00 1.50 -6.03
N GLY A 165 -8.71 0.57 -6.92
CA GLY A 165 -9.16 0.62 -8.31
C GLY A 165 -9.59 -0.73 -8.84
N ASP A 166 -10.10 -0.75 -10.06
CA ASP A 166 -10.63 -1.94 -10.72
C ASP A 166 -9.99 -2.17 -12.09
N THR A 167 -9.27 -1.17 -12.61
CA THR A 167 -8.67 -1.20 -13.94
C THR A 167 -7.16 -0.99 -13.91
N VAL A 168 -6.49 -1.39 -14.99
CA VAL A 168 -5.04 -1.17 -15.18
C VAL A 168 -4.70 0.34 -15.20
N LEU A 169 -5.56 1.16 -15.82
CA LEU A 169 -5.36 2.62 -15.85
C LEU A 169 -5.38 3.22 -14.43
N GLU A 170 -6.26 2.73 -13.57
CA GLU A 170 -6.35 3.19 -12.19
C GLU A 170 -5.16 2.71 -11.34
N ALA A 171 -4.57 1.58 -11.69
CA ALA A 171 -3.35 1.11 -11.03
C ALA A 171 -2.16 2.06 -11.24
N GLU A 172 -2.13 2.76 -12.40
CA GLU A 172 -1.09 3.74 -12.71
C GLU A 172 -1.14 5.00 -11.82
N TRP A 173 -2.25 5.26 -11.16
CA TRP A 173 -2.35 6.38 -10.21
C TRP A 173 -1.42 6.19 -9.01
N ALA A 174 -1.20 4.93 -8.59
CA ALA A 174 -0.36 4.64 -7.45
C ALA A 174 1.11 5.06 -7.68
N PRO A 175 1.81 4.62 -8.74
CA PRO A 175 3.15 5.11 -9.02
C PRO A 175 3.17 6.61 -9.37
N ALA A 176 2.15 7.13 -10.04
CA ALA A 176 2.08 8.55 -10.43
C ALA A 176 2.13 9.49 -9.22
N MET A 177 1.41 9.18 -8.14
CA MET A 177 1.39 9.97 -6.91
C MET A 177 2.32 9.44 -5.81
N ARG A 178 3.08 8.37 -6.06
CA ARG A 178 3.89 7.64 -5.06
C ARG A 178 3.04 7.17 -3.89
N ALA A 179 1.91 6.51 -4.19
CA ALA A 179 1.03 5.97 -3.16
C ALA A 179 1.70 4.85 -2.35
N ALA A 180 1.22 4.63 -1.13
CA ALA A 180 1.67 3.55 -0.27
C ALA A 180 1.48 2.17 -0.91
N SER A 181 0.36 1.97 -1.61
CA SER A 181 0.08 0.77 -2.40
C SER A 181 -1.15 0.95 -3.30
N TYR A 182 -1.33 -0.01 -4.21
CA TYR A 182 -2.55 -0.22 -4.97
C TYR A 182 -3.25 -1.50 -4.48
N LEU A 183 -4.57 -1.46 -4.38
CA LEU A 183 -5.41 -2.62 -4.12
C LEU A 183 -6.51 -2.69 -5.18
N SER A 184 -6.80 -3.91 -5.67
CA SER A 184 -8.02 -4.10 -6.46
C SER A 184 -9.26 -3.92 -5.59
N ALA A 185 -10.33 -3.41 -6.19
CA ALA A 185 -11.63 -3.25 -5.51
C ALA A 185 -12.13 -4.58 -4.93
N GLU A 186 -11.97 -5.66 -5.68
CA GLU A 186 -12.32 -7.00 -5.22
C GLU A 186 -11.58 -7.34 -3.91
N ARG A 187 -10.26 -7.20 -3.88
CA ARG A 187 -9.46 -7.52 -2.70
C ARG A 187 -9.81 -6.65 -1.50
N TYR A 188 -10.08 -5.36 -1.72
CA TYR A 188 -10.40 -4.45 -0.63
C TYR A 188 -11.78 -4.74 -0.03
N PHE A 189 -12.80 -4.90 -0.88
CA PHE A 189 -14.18 -5.03 -0.42
C PHE A 189 -14.54 -6.46 0.01
N LEU A 190 -13.90 -7.51 -0.54
CA LEU A 190 -14.10 -8.88 -0.05
C LEU A 190 -13.48 -9.12 1.33
N ALA A 191 -12.45 -8.39 1.71
CA ALA A 191 -11.83 -8.51 3.03
C ALA A 191 -12.73 -8.01 4.18
N GLN A 192 -13.85 -7.39 3.87
CA GLN A 192 -14.79 -6.78 4.82
C GLN A 192 -16.12 -7.56 4.95
N GLY A 193 -16.29 -8.67 4.20
CA GLY A 193 -17.49 -9.52 4.21
C GLY A 193 -17.42 -10.68 5.18
#